data_dfb60ac36daa552ebe67b8e5ae6368fc
#
_entry.id   dfb60ac36daa552ebe67b8e5ae6368fc
#
_cell.length_a   1.000
_cell.length_b   1.000
_cell.length_c   1.000
_cell.angle_alpha   90.00
_cell.angle_beta   90.00
_cell.angle_gamma   90.00
#
_symmetry.space_group_name_H-M   'P 1'
#
loop_
_entity.id
_entity.type
_entity.pdbx_description
1 polymer ?
#
loop_
_entity_poly.entity_id
_entity_poly.type
_entity_poly.pdbx_seq_one_letter_code
_entity_poly.pdbx_strand_id
1 'polypeptide(L)'
;FAQRAARAVVSGECERGILCCGTGIGISIAANKVKGVRCCACSDCYSAKMSRAHNDANMLALGARVVGTELGRMIAQTFLTSEFEGGRHQRRIDQIAAIENGEDLG
;
A
#
# COMPACT_ATOMS: atom_id res chain seq x y z
N PHE A 1 2.39 9.18 13.23
CA PHE A 1 3.31 8.11 12.90
C PHE A 1 3.13 7.64 11.45
N ALA A 2 1.94 7.19 11.08
CA ALA A 2 1.65 6.78 9.71
C ALA A 2 1.88 7.91 8.72
N GLN A 3 1.52 9.13 9.07
CA GLN A 3 1.68 10.29 8.22
C GLN A 3 3.15 10.57 7.90
N ARG A 4 4.03 10.43 8.88
CA ARG A 4 5.47 10.65 8.67
C ARG A 4 6.05 9.62 7.70
N ALA A 5 5.71 8.35 7.90
CA ALA A 5 6.15 7.28 7.00
C ALA A 5 5.61 7.49 5.59
N ALA A 6 4.34 7.85 5.48
CA ALA A 6 3.70 8.13 4.19
C ALA A 6 4.39 9.28 3.45
N ARG A 7 4.73 10.34 4.16
CA ARG A 7 5.44 11.47 3.56
C ARG A 7 6.83 11.09 3.07
N ALA A 8 7.51 10.23 3.80
CA ALA A 8 8.83 9.74 3.38
C ALA A 8 8.74 8.97 2.06
N VAL A 9 7.66 8.23 1.87
CA VAL A 9 7.44 7.48 0.62
C VAL A 9 7.11 8.43 -0.53
N VAL A 10 6.14 9.33 -0.36
CA VAL A 10 5.71 10.19 -1.46
C VAL A 10 6.74 11.26 -1.83
N SER A 11 7.64 11.62 -0.92
CA SER A 11 8.74 12.54 -1.22
C SER A 11 9.89 11.89 -1.98
N GLY A 12 9.89 10.57 -2.08
CA GLY A 12 10.98 9.84 -2.71
C GLY A 12 12.13 9.48 -1.79
N GLU A 13 12.06 9.87 -0.50
CA GLU A 13 13.07 9.49 0.48
C GLU A 13 13.14 7.98 0.64
N CYS A 14 11.98 7.32 0.58
CA CYS A 14 11.85 5.87 0.60
C CYS A 14 11.05 5.42 -0.60
N GLU A 15 11.41 4.28 -1.17
CA GLU A 15 10.68 3.70 -2.31
C GLU A 15 9.34 3.14 -1.90
N ARG A 16 9.32 2.44 -0.76
CA ARG A 16 8.11 1.77 -0.25
C ARG A 16 8.12 1.86 1.26
N GLY A 17 6.95 1.74 1.87
CA GLY A 17 6.81 1.76 3.31
C GLY A 17 6.02 0.56 3.82
N ILE A 18 6.36 0.11 5.02
CA ILE A 18 5.64 -0.96 5.70
C ILE A 18 5.23 -0.45 7.07
N LEU A 19 3.93 -0.54 7.36
CA LEU A 19 3.36 -0.12 8.62
C LEU A 19 2.80 -1.33 9.36
N CYS A 20 2.87 -1.30 10.67
CA CYS A 20 2.37 -2.39 11.49
C CYS A 20 1.60 -1.83 12.69
N CYS A 21 0.40 -2.36 12.92
CA CYS A 21 -0.37 -2.09 14.12
C CYS A 21 -1.18 -3.33 14.48
N GLY A 22 -2.21 -3.21 15.33
CA GLY A 22 -2.99 -4.37 15.76
C GLY A 22 -3.67 -5.12 14.62
N THR A 23 -4.37 -4.39 13.74
CA THR A 23 -5.08 -4.97 12.59
C THR A 23 -4.50 -4.57 11.25
N GLY A 24 -3.71 -3.51 11.20
CA GLY A 24 -3.26 -2.91 9.95
C GLY A 24 -4.30 -1.98 9.32
N ILE A 25 -5.52 -1.97 9.82
CA ILE A 25 -6.63 -1.25 9.17
C ILE A 25 -6.55 0.24 9.41
N GLY A 26 -6.55 0.66 10.68
CA GLY A 26 -6.54 2.09 11.01
C GLY A 26 -5.31 2.80 10.47
N ILE A 27 -4.16 2.17 10.58
CA ILE A 27 -2.90 2.74 10.12
C ILE A 27 -2.88 2.88 8.59
N SER A 28 -3.51 1.94 7.87
CA SER A 28 -3.61 2.03 6.41
C SER A 28 -4.55 3.15 5.98
N ILE A 29 -5.67 3.32 6.70
CA ILE A 29 -6.60 4.41 6.42
C ILE A 29 -5.89 5.75 6.62
N ALA A 30 -5.15 5.90 7.72
CA ALA A 30 -4.41 7.12 8.00
C ALA A 30 -3.35 7.42 6.93
N ALA A 31 -2.57 6.41 6.54
CA ALA A 31 -1.56 6.58 5.50
C ALA A 31 -2.17 7.01 4.17
N ASN A 32 -3.33 6.44 3.83
CA ASN A 32 -4.01 6.74 2.57
C ASN A 32 -4.59 8.17 2.52
N LYS A 33 -4.60 8.90 3.62
CA LYS A 33 -4.99 10.31 3.61
C LYS A 33 -3.89 11.22 3.10
N VAL A 34 -2.67 10.71 2.99
CA VAL A 34 -1.56 11.46 2.42
C VAL A 34 -1.60 11.30 0.90
N LYS A 35 -1.66 12.40 0.19
CA LYS A 35 -1.77 12.39 -1.28
C LYS A 35 -0.58 11.65 -1.89
N GLY A 36 -0.89 10.74 -2.82
CA GLY A 36 0.12 9.92 -3.49
C GLY A 36 0.36 8.57 -2.85
N VAL A 37 -0.22 8.30 -1.68
CA VAL A 37 -0.09 7.01 -1.00
C VAL A 37 -1.16 6.04 -1.49
N ARG A 38 -0.73 4.83 -1.80
CA ARG A 38 -1.61 3.68 -2.04
C ARG A 38 -1.17 2.59 -1.07
N CYS A 39 -1.75 2.60 0.12
CA CYS A 39 -1.44 1.66 1.20
C CYS A 39 -2.48 0.56 1.25
N CYS A 40 -2.03 -0.68 1.28
CA CYS A 40 -2.91 -1.85 1.34
C CYS A 40 -2.68 -2.61 2.63
N ALA A 41 -3.77 -2.89 3.36
CA ALA A 41 -3.73 -3.77 4.52
C ALA A 41 -3.88 -5.20 4.00
N CYS A 42 -2.84 -6.02 4.16
CA CYS A 42 -2.83 -7.38 3.63
C CYS A 42 -2.61 -8.38 4.74
N SER A 43 -3.31 -9.51 4.65
CA SER A 43 -3.19 -10.62 5.60
C SER A 43 -2.71 -11.90 4.93
N ASP A 44 -2.37 -11.83 3.64
CA ASP A 44 -1.91 -12.97 2.86
C ASP A 44 -0.94 -12.52 1.77
N CYS A 45 -0.16 -13.47 1.28
CA CYS A 45 0.86 -13.16 0.27
C CYS A 45 0.27 -12.86 -1.10
N TYR A 46 -0.86 -13.47 -1.44
CA TYR A 46 -1.49 -13.22 -2.74
C TYR A 46 -1.95 -11.78 -2.84
N SER A 47 -2.65 -11.28 -1.82
CA SER A 47 -3.10 -9.88 -1.80
C SER A 47 -1.92 -8.91 -1.87
N ALA A 48 -0.83 -9.21 -1.16
CA ALA A 48 0.37 -8.37 -1.19
C ALA A 48 0.97 -8.33 -2.59
N LYS A 49 1.05 -9.49 -3.25
CA LYS A 49 1.57 -9.58 -4.61
C LYS A 49 0.70 -8.79 -5.58
N MET A 50 -0.61 -8.96 -5.50
CA MET A 50 -1.54 -8.27 -6.40
C MET A 50 -1.59 -6.76 -6.12
N SER A 51 -1.42 -6.33 -4.88
CA SER A 51 -1.35 -4.90 -4.56
C SER A 51 -0.21 -4.22 -5.31
N ARG A 52 0.90 -4.92 -5.49
CA ARG A 52 2.02 -4.44 -6.29
C ARG A 52 1.75 -4.59 -7.78
N ALA A 53 1.42 -5.80 -8.20
CA ALA A 53 1.28 -6.12 -9.62
C ALA A 53 0.18 -5.28 -10.31
N HIS A 54 -0.93 -5.07 -9.63
CA HIS A 54 -2.10 -4.40 -10.21
C HIS A 54 -2.27 -2.96 -9.77
N ASN A 55 -1.96 -2.64 -8.53
CA ASN A 55 -2.28 -1.33 -7.95
C ASN A 55 -1.07 -0.45 -7.72
N ASP A 56 0.12 -0.97 -7.99
CA ASP A 56 1.38 -0.26 -7.71
C ASP A 56 1.35 0.35 -6.30
N ALA A 57 0.88 -0.45 -5.34
CA ALA A 57 0.81 -0.01 -3.96
C ALA A 57 2.20 0.34 -3.46
N ASN A 58 2.34 1.51 -2.85
CA ASN A 58 3.64 1.96 -2.35
C ASN A 58 3.80 1.79 -0.85
N MET A 59 2.73 1.38 -0.16
CA MET A 59 2.79 1.07 1.26
C MET A 59 1.97 -0.18 1.58
N LEU A 60 2.47 -0.94 2.55
CA LEU A 60 1.83 -2.14 3.07
C LEU A 60 1.53 -1.91 4.55
N ALA A 61 0.37 -2.34 5.00
CA ALA A 61 0.04 -2.35 6.42
C ALA A 61 -0.22 -3.78 6.87
N LEU A 62 0.36 -4.14 8.00
CA LEU A 62 0.24 -5.47 8.59
C LEU A 62 -0.42 -5.36 9.97
N GLY A 63 -1.21 -6.37 10.32
CA GLY A 63 -1.83 -6.47 11.63
C GLY A 63 -1.11 -7.50 12.49
N ALA A 64 -0.42 -7.06 13.54
CA ALA A 64 0.34 -7.95 14.41
C ALA A 64 -0.55 -8.94 15.16
N ARG A 65 -1.84 -8.60 15.34
CA ARG A 65 -2.82 -9.50 15.97
C ARG A 65 -3.51 -10.42 14.96
N VAL A 66 -3.30 -10.19 13.68
CA VAL A 66 -3.96 -10.93 12.60
C VAL A 66 -3.03 -11.96 11.99
N VAL A 67 -1.77 -11.59 11.76
CA VAL A 67 -0.78 -12.48 11.17
C VAL A 67 0.35 -12.75 12.16
N GLY A 68 0.83 -13.99 12.16
CA GLY A 68 2.00 -14.35 12.96
C GLY A 68 3.28 -13.81 12.31
N THR A 69 4.36 -13.89 13.06
CA THR A 69 5.67 -13.32 12.63
C THR A 69 6.14 -13.90 11.30
N GLU A 70 6.04 -15.20 11.12
CA GLU A 70 6.51 -15.84 9.89
C GLU A 70 5.67 -15.43 8.67
N LEU A 71 4.35 -15.45 8.81
CA LEU A 71 3.47 -15.03 7.72
C LEU A 71 3.67 -13.53 7.43
N GLY A 72 3.78 -12.70 8.46
CA GLY A 72 4.03 -11.28 8.30
C GLY A 72 5.31 -11.01 7.52
N ARG A 73 6.36 -11.78 7.80
CA ARG A 73 7.64 -11.68 7.09
C ARG A 73 7.47 -12.05 5.61
N MET A 74 6.73 -13.13 5.33
CA MET A 74 6.48 -13.58 3.97
C MET A 74 5.68 -12.55 3.18
N ILE A 75 4.66 -11.95 3.81
CA ILE A 75 3.86 -10.91 3.18
C ILE A 75 4.73 -9.69 2.85
N ALA A 76 5.54 -9.25 3.81
CA ALA A 76 6.43 -8.11 3.61
C ALA A 76 7.43 -8.37 2.49
N GLN A 77 8.03 -9.55 2.48
CA GLN A 77 8.98 -9.92 1.44
C GLN A 77 8.33 -9.95 0.06
N THR A 78 7.14 -10.52 -0.03
CA THR A 78 6.37 -10.55 -1.29
C THR A 78 6.10 -9.14 -1.77
N PHE A 79 5.69 -8.24 -0.87
CA PHE A 79 5.43 -6.84 -1.21
C PHE A 79 6.70 -6.15 -1.72
N LEU A 80 7.83 -6.37 -1.05
CA LEU A 80 9.07 -5.69 -1.40
C LEU A 80 9.71 -6.19 -2.69
N THR A 81 9.41 -7.44 -3.09
CA THR A 81 10.03 -8.05 -4.26
C THR A 81 9.13 -8.13 -5.49
N SER A 82 7.85 -7.77 -5.35
CA SER A 82 6.92 -7.81 -6.48
C SER A 82 6.92 -6.50 -7.24
N GLU A 83 6.79 -6.59 -8.56
CA GLU A 83 6.83 -5.45 -9.45
C GLU A 83 5.45 -5.10 -10.00
N PHE A 84 5.27 -3.85 -10.41
CA PHE A 84 4.06 -3.39 -11.08
C PHE A 84 4.05 -3.90 -12.52
N GLU A 85 2.93 -4.49 -12.94
CA GLU A 85 2.79 -5.03 -14.29
C GLU A 85 2.51 -3.95 -15.35
N GLY A 86 2.01 -2.82 -14.93
CA GLY A 86 1.66 -1.74 -15.86
C GLY A 86 0.49 -2.10 -16.76
N GLY A 87 0.58 -1.72 -18.03
CA GLY A 87 -0.44 -2.06 -19.01
C GLY A 87 -1.82 -1.55 -18.63
N ARG A 88 -2.83 -2.43 -18.69
CA ARG A 88 -4.21 -2.09 -18.39
C ARG A 88 -4.43 -1.62 -16.95
N HIS A 89 -3.53 -1.97 -16.05
CA HIS A 89 -3.66 -1.59 -14.63
C HIS A 89 -3.36 -0.12 -14.40
N GLN A 90 -2.55 0.49 -15.27
CA GLN A 90 -2.20 1.90 -15.15
C GLN A 90 -3.44 2.79 -15.21
N ARG A 91 -4.40 2.45 -16.05
CA ARG A 91 -5.64 3.21 -16.16
C ARG A 91 -6.38 3.30 -14.83
N ARG A 92 -6.42 2.20 -14.08
CA ARG A 92 -7.10 2.18 -12.76
C ARG A 92 -6.39 3.06 -11.76
N ILE A 93 -5.06 3.04 -11.77
CA ILE A 93 -4.25 3.89 -10.89
C ILE A 93 -4.47 5.35 -11.23
N ASP A 94 -4.52 5.68 -12.51
CA ASP A 94 -4.78 7.04 -12.96
C ASP A 94 -6.15 7.52 -12.51
N GLN A 95 -7.16 6.65 -12.52
CA GLN A 95 -8.49 6.96 -12.02
C GLN A 95 -8.49 7.23 -10.51
N ILE A 96 -7.73 6.44 -9.75
CA ILE A 96 -7.57 6.66 -8.30
C ILE A 96 -6.93 8.03 -8.06
N ALA A 97 -5.90 8.36 -8.81
CA ALA A 97 -5.23 9.66 -8.69
C ALA A 97 -6.18 10.81 -9.04
N ALA A 98 -7.02 10.63 -10.05
CA ALA A 98 -8.00 11.63 -10.45
C ALA A 98 -9.00 11.91 -9.33
N ILE A 99 -9.50 10.85 -8.70
CA ILE A 99 -10.40 10.97 -7.54
C ILE A 99 -9.71 11.71 -6.41
N GLU A 100 -8.45 11.37 -6.14
CA GLU A 100 -7.66 12.02 -5.09
C GLU A 100 -7.52 13.51 -5.36
N ASN A 101 -7.45 13.91 -6.61
CA ASN A 101 -7.36 15.31 -7.02
C ASN A 101 -8.73 16.00 -7.11
N GLY A 102 -9.79 15.36 -6.65
CA GLY A 102 -11.11 15.95 -6.56
C GLY A 102 -11.98 15.79 -7.80
N GLU A 103 -11.56 14.99 -8.76
CA GLU A 103 -12.36 14.77 -9.96
C GLU A 103 -13.51 13.81 -9.69
N ASP A 104 -14.63 14.05 -10.39
CA ASP A 104 -15.79 13.18 -10.34
C ASP A 104 -15.80 12.32 -11.60
N LEU A 105 -15.68 11.01 -11.41
CA LEU A 105 -15.63 10.07 -12.52
C LEU A 105 -16.99 9.46 -12.87
N GLY A 106 -18.04 9.96 -12.24
CA GLY A 106 -19.39 9.51 -12.51
C GLY A 106 -20.00 8.54 -11.53
#